data_cc2b0e95e281fdca785fdfb7b8bf6667
#
_entry.id   cc2b0e95e281fdca785fdfb7b8bf6667
#
_cell.length_a   1.000
_cell.length_b   1.000
_cell.length_c   1.000
_cell.angle_alpha   90.00
_cell.angle_beta   90.00
_cell.angle_gamma   90.00
#
_symmetry.space_group_name_H-M   'P 1'
#
loop_
_entity.id
_entity.type
_entity.pdbx_description
1 polymer ?
#
loop_
_entity_poly.entity_id
_entity_poly.type
_entity_poly.pdbx_seq_one_letter_code
_entity_poly.pdbx_strand_id
1 'polypeptide(L)'
;MKKIFAVYYERDVNELGQLYPKIEDRQFNEVLFDIRDTLAKKNIDFVLITRQNPYVGNGEFFGYWQPGDNFCYKKVDELIKPDLIHDKGHIDFSDGFLNFFNSHDFARLGRNKYTQAVLAEGFIPRTCLVCSEKGYDKVLKNIKSEQIVAKPLDLNGGNGVTLYNRNNLNENQSFPIIMQEFVETSGGIDGMVNGRHDIRLYIIDGEAVMCSIRQPKEGGWLSNTHQGGTIHFYNKSEINPELLKFAQPVIEKFDQFGGKFYSIDFMRGNDGWYMIEMNDRPGMPAFFQDTNGAVKEFHEKLAAMITKELA
;
A
#
# COMPACT_ATOMS: atom_id res chain seq x y z
N MET A 1 -23.34 22.17 5.00
CA MET A 1 -23.41 20.91 4.23
C MET A 1 -22.48 19.90 4.88
N LYS A 2 -22.81 18.62 4.81
CA LYS A 2 -21.88 17.58 5.19
C LYS A 2 -20.73 17.54 4.18
N LYS A 3 -19.55 17.23 4.65
CA LYS A 3 -18.38 17.01 3.79
C LYS A 3 -18.45 15.63 3.13
N ILE A 4 -17.94 15.50 1.93
CA ILE A 4 -17.98 14.29 1.13
C ILE A 4 -16.56 13.76 0.93
N PHE A 5 -16.29 12.57 1.48
CA PHE A 5 -15.08 11.82 1.22
C PHE A 5 -15.36 10.73 0.19
N ALA A 6 -14.62 10.73 -0.90
CA ALA A 6 -14.73 9.72 -1.95
C ALA A 6 -13.52 8.79 -1.97
N VAL A 7 -13.77 7.52 -2.26
CA VAL A 7 -12.72 6.59 -2.71
C VAL A 7 -12.94 6.32 -4.19
N TYR A 8 -11.87 6.51 -4.98
CA TYR A 8 -11.92 6.23 -6.42
C TYR A 8 -11.24 4.90 -6.73
N TYR A 9 -11.90 4.06 -7.52
CA TYR A 9 -11.36 2.79 -8.02
C TYR A 9 -11.45 2.68 -9.55
N GLU A 10 -10.41 2.17 -10.18
CA GLU A 10 -10.39 1.80 -11.60
C GLU A 10 -11.06 0.43 -11.87
N ARG A 11 -12.08 0.10 -11.09
CA ARG A 11 -12.80 -1.17 -11.14
C ARG A 11 -14.29 -0.89 -11.25
N ASP A 12 -15.02 -1.75 -11.96
CA ASP A 12 -16.47 -1.63 -12.09
C ASP A 12 -17.19 -2.20 -10.85
N VAL A 13 -18.29 -1.57 -10.49
CA VAL A 13 -19.30 -2.17 -9.63
C VAL A 13 -20.23 -3.00 -10.53
N ASN A 14 -20.49 -4.26 -10.17
CA ASN A 14 -21.34 -5.13 -10.95
C ASN A 14 -22.84 -4.80 -10.79
N GLU A 15 -23.71 -5.49 -11.54
CA GLU A 15 -25.17 -5.28 -11.52
C GLU A 15 -25.81 -5.55 -10.14
N LEU A 16 -25.14 -6.34 -9.29
CA LEU A 16 -25.56 -6.59 -7.91
C LEU A 16 -25.06 -5.54 -6.92
N GLY A 17 -24.40 -4.47 -7.40
CA GLY A 17 -23.84 -3.44 -6.55
C GLY A 17 -22.54 -3.84 -5.84
N GLN A 18 -21.80 -4.82 -6.34
CA GLN A 18 -20.58 -5.31 -5.68
C GLN A 18 -19.33 -4.83 -6.41
N LEU A 19 -18.41 -4.20 -5.67
CA LEU A 19 -17.09 -3.82 -6.17
C LEU A 19 -16.15 -5.03 -6.24
N TYR A 20 -16.27 -5.95 -5.29
CA TYR A 20 -15.52 -7.20 -5.19
C TYR A 20 -16.52 -8.37 -5.11
N PRO A 21 -16.92 -8.96 -6.25
CA PRO A 21 -18.00 -9.95 -6.29
C PRO A 21 -17.59 -11.34 -5.80
N LYS A 22 -16.30 -11.65 -5.75
CA LYS A 22 -15.82 -12.96 -5.31
C LYS A 22 -15.87 -13.08 -3.79
N ILE A 23 -16.24 -14.23 -3.27
CA ILE A 23 -16.32 -14.51 -1.83
C ILE A 23 -14.95 -14.31 -1.16
N GLU A 24 -13.87 -14.73 -1.80
CA GLU A 24 -12.50 -14.57 -1.34
C GLU A 24 -12.05 -13.11 -1.19
N ASP A 25 -12.70 -12.20 -1.92
CA ASP A 25 -12.40 -10.76 -1.89
C ASP A 25 -13.32 -9.98 -0.92
N ARG A 26 -14.20 -10.65 -0.19
CA ARG A 26 -15.18 -10.02 0.71
C ARG A 26 -14.55 -8.99 1.65
N GLN A 27 -13.38 -9.28 2.19
CA GLN A 27 -12.64 -8.39 3.07
C GLN A 27 -12.40 -7.00 2.47
N PHE A 28 -12.24 -6.90 1.14
CA PHE A 28 -12.03 -5.61 0.47
C PHE A 28 -13.30 -4.77 0.36
N ASN A 29 -14.48 -5.40 0.36
CA ASN A 29 -15.73 -4.68 0.51
C ASN A 29 -15.92 -4.24 1.96
N GLU A 30 -15.74 -5.14 2.92
CA GLU A 30 -15.97 -4.87 4.34
C GLU A 30 -15.15 -3.67 4.83
N VAL A 31 -13.87 -3.54 4.46
CA VAL A 31 -13.03 -2.41 4.89
C VAL A 31 -13.59 -1.06 4.45
N LEU A 32 -14.20 -0.96 3.29
CA LEU A 32 -14.79 0.31 2.82
C LEU A 32 -16.05 0.67 3.63
N PHE A 33 -16.80 -0.32 4.07
CA PHE A 33 -17.96 -0.12 4.95
C PHE A 33 -17.52 0.24 6.37
N ASP A 34 -16.45 -0.34 6.88
CA ASP A 34 -15.84 0.03 8.17
C ASP A 34 -15.37 1.50 8.16
N ILE A 35 -14.76 1.96 7.06
CA ILE A 35 -14.38 3.37 6.86
C ILE A 35 -15.64 4.24 6.84
N ARG A 36 -16.66 3.89 6.05
CA ARG A 36 -17.93 4.59 6.00
C ARG A 36 -18.52 4.77 7.40
N ASP A 37 -18.60 3.69 8.17
CA ASP A 37 -19.21 3.71 9.50
C ASP A 37 -18.41 4.57 10.49
N THR A 38 -17.09 4.59 10.35
CA THR A 38 -16.22 5.43 11.16
C THR A 38 -16.35 6.90 10.78
N LEU A 39 -16.45 7.24 9.50
CA LEU A 39 -16.63 8.60 9.01
C LEU A 39 -18.05 9.15 9.31
N ALA A 40 -19.07 8.30 9.26
CA ALA A 40 -20.45 8.70 9.60
C ALA A 40 -20.56 9.23 11.03
N LYS A 41 -19.79 8.67 11.99
CA LYS A 41 -19.71 9.16 13.38
C LYS A 41 -19.11 10.57 13.47
N LYS A 42 -18.41 11.03 12.43
CA LYS A 42 -17.80 12.37 12.31
C LYS A 42 -18.58 13.29 11.38
N ASN A 43 -19.79 12.90 11.00
CA ASN A 43 -20.67 13.64 10.09
C ASN A 43 -20.07 13.87 8.69
N ILE A 44 -19.30 12.90 8.20
CA ILE A 44 -18.72 12.87 6.85
C ILE A 44 -19.44 11.82 6.04
N ASP A 45 -19.91 12.19 4.85
CA ASP A 45 -20.52 11.25 3.90
C ASP A 45 -19.43 10.54 3.10
N PHE A 46 -19.54 9.22 2.98
CA PHE A 46 -18.67 8.37 2.21
C PHE A 46 -19.34 7.99 0.89
N VAL A 47 -18.64 8.12 -0.22
CA VAL A 47 -19.08 7.65 -1.53
C VAL A 47 -17.98 6.89 -2.25
N LEU A 48 -18.40 6.00 -3.16
CA LEU A 48 -17.49 5.31 -4.06
C LEU A 48 -17.65 5.91 -5.46
N ILE A 49 -16.55 6.25 -6.09
CA ILE A 49 -16.45 6.66 -7.49
C ILE A 49 -15.62 5.60 -8.22
N THR A 50 -16.04 5.22 -9.42
CA THR A 50 -15.37 4.21 -10.22
C THR A 50 -15.15 4.73 -11.64
N ARG A 51 -14.43 3.99 -12.47
CA ARG A 51 -14.28 4.34 -13.88
C ARG A 51 -15.62 4.41 -14.66
N GLN A 52 -16.72 3.87 -14.10
CA GLN A 52 -18.07 4.00 -14.66
C GLN A 52 -18.66 5.40 -14.45
N ASN A 53 -18.06 6.23 -13.62
CA ASN A 53 -18.53 7.57 -13.28
C ASN A 53 -17.64 8.61 -13.98
N PRO A 54 -18.06 9.15 -15.14
CA PRO A 54 -17.23 10.07 -15.90
C PRO A 54 -16.96 11.37 -15.14
N TYR A 55 -15.72 11.83 -15.21
CA TYR A 55 -15.36 13.16 -14.78
C TYR A 55 -15.91 14.19 -15.78
N VAL A 56 -16.63 15.20 -15.31
CA VAL A 56 -17.27 16.21 -16.17
C VAL A 56 -16.62 17.60 -16.06
N GLY A 57 -15.54 17.71 -15.32
CA GLY A 57 -14.80 18.96 -15.10
C GLY A 57 -15.16 19.64 -13.77
N ASN A 58 -14.40 20.67 -13.39
CA ASN A 58 -14.61 21.48 -12.18
C ASN A 58 -14.63 20.68 -10.85
N GLY A 59 -14.00 19.52 -10.80
CA GLY A 59 -14.01 18.63 -9.63
C GLY A 59 -15.26 17.75 -9.51
N GLU A 60 -16.10 17.66 -10.55
CA GLU A 60 -17.38 16.96 -10.53
C GLU A 60 -17.34 15.66 -11.35
N PHE A 61 -18.05 14.66 -10.84
CA PHE A 61 -18.30 13.38 -11.52
C PHE A 61 -19.80 13.24 -11.77
N PHE A 62 -20.18 12.58 -12.87
CA PHE A 62 -21.56 12.20 -13.10
C PHE A 62 -21.80 10.77 -12.65
N GLY A 63 -22.68 10.64 -11.67
CA GLY A 63 -22.97 9.39 -10.98
C GLY A 63 -21.91 9.03 -9.94
N TYR A 64 -22.35 8.27 -8.97
CA TYR A 64 -21.52 7.72 -7.89
C TYR A 64 -22.23 6.53 -7.25
N TRP A 65 -21.55 5.85 -6.33
CA TRP A 65 -22.09 4.72 -5.63
C TRP A 65 -22.18 5.01 -4.14
N GLN A 66 -23.37 4.88 -3.58
CA GLN A 66 -23.58 4.98 -2.13
C GLN A 66 -23.55 3.61 -1.48
N PRO A 67 -22.86 3.44 -0.33
CA PRO A 67 -22.94 2.21 0.44
C PRO A 67 -24.39 1.92 0.87
N GLY A 68 -24.85 0.72 0.55
CA GLY A 68 -26.15 0.20 0.93
C GLY A 68 -26.03 -0.91 1.99
N ASP A 69 -26.90 -1.90 1.92
CA ASP A 69 -26.90 -3.05 2.81
C ASP A 69 -26.03 -4.20 2.23
N ASN A 70 -25.61 -5.12 3.10
CA ASN A 70 -24.89 -6.34 2.72
C ASN A 70 -23.65 -6.11 1.86
N PHE A 71 -22.87 -5.07 2.16
CA PHE A 71 -21.66 -4.68 1.42
C PHE A 71 -21.90 -4.43 -0.08
N CYS A 72 -23.13 -4.06 -0.43
CA CYS A 72 -23.50 -3.65 -1.79
C CYS A 72 -23.65 -2.13 -1.88
N TYR A 73 -23.44 -1.61 -3.09
CA TYR A 73 -23.56 -0.19 -3.39
C TYR A 73 -24.80 0.08 -4.23
N LYS A 74 -25.44 1.20 -4.01
CA LYS A 74 -26.54 1.71 -4.84
C LYS A 74 -26.02 2.80 -5.76
N LYS A 75 -26.30 2.70 -7.03
CA LYS A 75 -25.98 3.73 -8.03
C LYS A 75 -26.84 4.96 -7.81
N VAL A 76 -26.24 6.13 -7.90
CA VAL A 76 -26.88 7.43 -7.92
C VAL A 76 -26.46 8.15 -9.18
N ASP A 77 -27.40 8.51 -10.03
CA ASP A 77 -27.16 9.17 -11.33
C ASP A 77 -27.35 10.69 -11.21
N GLU A 78 -26.54 11.33 -10.37
CA GLU A 78 -26.52 12.77 -10.11
C GLU A 78 -25.07 13.27 -10.16
N LEU A 79 -24.89 14.58 -10.30
CA LEU A 79 -23.57 15.21 -10.16
C LEU A 79 -23.11 15.16 -8.71
N ILE A 80 -21.84 14.85 -8.53
CA ILE A 80 -21.17 14.88 -7.22
C ILE A 80 -19.83 15.58 -7.31
N LYS A 81 -19.55 16.43 -6.31
CA LYS A 81 -18.26 17.07 -6.10
C LYS A 81 -17.70 16.65 -4.75
N PRO A 82 -16.79 15.66 -4.69
CA PRO A 82 -16.14 15.29 -3.46
C PRO A 82 -15.28 16.43 -2.91
N ASP A 83 -15.28 16.60 -1.59
CA ASP A 83 -14.37 17.55 -0.92
C ASP A 83 -12.95 16.96 -0.81
N LEU A 84 -12.82 15.61 -0.74
CA LEU A 84 -11.53 14.92 -0.66
C LEU A 84 -11.65 13.53 -1.31
N ILE A 85 -10.63 13.13 -2.05
CA ILE A 85 -10.60 11.85 -2.78
C ILE A 85 -9.40 11.02 -2.34
N HIS A 86 -9.64 9.77 -1.94
CA HIS A 86 -8.60 8.74 -1.87
C HIS A 86 -8.55 8.00 -3.20
N ASP A 87 -7.56 8.32 -4.03
CA ASP A 87 -7.40 7.68 -5.33
C ASP A 87 -6.74 6.30 -5.20
N LYS A 88 -7.52 5.24 -5.40
CA LYS A 88 -7.05 3.85 -5.51
C LYS A 88 -7.03 3.32 -6.95
N GLY A 89 -7.42 4.15 -7.92
CA GLY A 89 -7.62 3.77 -9.31
C GLY A 89 -6.69 4.44 -10.33
N HIS A 90 -5.70 5.22 -9.89
CA HIS A 90 -4.78 5.93 -10.79
C HIS A 90 -5.44 6.99 -11.67
N ILE A 91 -6.08 7.98 -11.07
CA ILE A 91 -6.53 9.16 -11.80
C ILE A 91 -5.31 9.88 -12.38
N ASP A 92 -5.20 9.90 -13.72
CA ASP A 92 -4.07 10.50 -14.43
C ASP A 92 -4.32 11.96 -14.83
N PHE A 93 -5.50 12.50 -14.56
CA PHE A 93 -5.85 13.89 -14.83
C PHE A 93 -5.94 14.70 -13.53
N SER A 94 -5.57 15.99 -13.62
CA SER A 94 -5.81 16.97 -12.57
C SER A 94 -6.02 18.31 -13.24
N ASP A 95 -7.17 18.94 -12.97
CA ASP A 95 -7.50 20.27 -13.43
C ASP A 95 -7.41 21.33 -12.31
N GLY A 96 -6.82 20.93 -11.16
CA GLY A 96 -6.69 21.79 -9.99
C GLY A 96 -7.94 21.90 -9.11
N PHE A 97 -9.06 21.26 -9.49
CA PHE A 97 -10.31 21.23 -8.71
C PHE A 97 -10.47 19.98 -7.84
N LEU A 98 -9.70 18.93 -8.13
CA LEU A 98 -9.72 17.70 -7.36
C LEU A 98 -8.74 17.78 -6.19
N ASN A 99 -9.23 17.53 -4.99
CA ASN A 99 -8.43 17.46 -3.78
C ASN A 99 -8.15 16.00 -3.43
N PHE A 100 -6.88 15.60 -3.50
CA PHE A 100 -6.45 14.23 -3.25
C PHE A 100 -5.83 14.07 -1.88
N PHE A 101 -6.14 12.96 -1.26
CA PHE A 101 -5.66 12.50 0.03
C PHE A 101 -4.12 12.36 0.11
N ASN A 102 -3.50 11.70 -0.89
CA ASN A 102 -2.07 11.76 -1.16
C ASN A 102 -1.83 12.64 -2.39
N SER A 103 -0.79 13.44 -2.38
CA SER A 103 -0.45 14.26 -3.55
C SER A 103 -0.14 13.41 -4.79
N HIS A 104 -0.29 13.99 -5.98
CA HIS A 104 0.10 13.30 -7.22
C HIS A 104 1.59 12.96 -7.26
N ASP A 105 2.47 13.83 -6.72
CA ASP A 105 3.90 13.57 -6.68
C ASP A 105 4.22 12.39 -5.77
N PHE A 106 3.53 12.29 -4.63
CA PHE A 106 3.63 11.12 -3.77
C PHE A 106 3.14 9.83 -4.45
N ALA A 107 2.00 9.88 -5.14
CA ALA A 107 1.48 8.74 -5.87
C ALA A 107 2.41 8.28 -7.01
N ARG A 108 3.05 9.21 -7.74
CA ARG A 108 4.08 8.89 -8.75
C ARG A 108 5.30 8.22 -8.15
N LEU A 109 5.74 8.69 -6.97
CA LEU A 109 6.84 8.08 -6.24
C LEU A 109 6.51 6.65 -5.84
N GLY A 110 5.28 6.39 -5.36
CA GLY A 110 4.79 5.06 -5.00
C GLY A 110 4.78 4.06 -6.15
N ARG A 111 4.65 4.52 -7.39
CA ARG A 111 4.55 3.67 -8.59
C ARG A 111 5.90 3.16 -9.11
N ASN A 112 7.03 3.71 -8.69
CA ASN A 112 8.34 3.36 -9.26
C ASN A 112 9.33 2.92 -8.19
N LYS A 113 9.56 1.60 -8.10
CA LYS A 113 10.46 0.99 -7.13
C LYS A 113 11.91 1.48 -7.21
N TYR A 114 12.38 1.87 -8.41
CA TYR A 114 13.73 2.40 -8.53
C TYR A 114 13.84 3.83 -7.98
N THR A 115 12.83 4.67 -8.22
CA THR A 115 12.78 6.02 -7.62
C THR A 115 12.75 5.93 -6.10
N GLN A 116 11.96 5.00 -5.55
CA GLN A 116 11.95 4.72 -4.10
C GLN A 116 13.33 4.28 -3.60
N ALA A 117 14.03 3.40 -4.34
CA ALA A 117 15.35 2.92 -3.97
C ALA A 117 16.40 4.05 -3.96
N VAL A 118 16.32 4.99 -4.89
CA VAL A 118 17.20 6.17 -4.92
C VAL A 118 16.91 7.10 -3.74
N LEU A 119 15.63 7.37 -3.44
CA LEU A 119 15.23 8.23 -2.33
C LEU A 119 15.62 7.64 -0.97
N ALA A 120 15.45 6.33 -0.81
CA ALA A 120 15.74 5.59 0.41
C ALA A 120 17.16 4.99 0.42
N GLU A 121 18.10 5.53 -0.37
CA GLU A 121 19.49 5.06 -0.37
C GLU A 121 20.06 5.03 1.07
N GLY A 122 20.73 3.94 1.41
CA GLY A 122 21.23 3.67 2.76
C GLY A 122 20.24 2.95 3.69
N PHE A 123 18.95 2.91 3.35
CA PHE A 123 17.92 2.20 4.10
C PHE A 123 17.38 0.97 3.38
N ILE A 124 17.65 0.85 2.08
CA ILE A 124 17.18 -0.24 1.22
C ILE A 124 18.34 -1.18 0.88
N PRO A 125 18.10 -2.49 0.66
CA PRO A 125 19.16 -3.39 0.19
C PRO A 125 19.75 -2.88 -1.12
N ARG A 126 21.01 -3.18 -1.41
CA ARG A 126 21.65 -2.74 -2.67
C ARG A 126 20.79 -3.08 -3.86
N THR A 127 20.47 -2.05 -4.65
CA THR A 127 19.51 -2.12 -5.74
C THR A 127 20.16 -1.57 -7.02
N CYS A 128 20.02 -2.29 -8.13
CA CYS A 128 20.47 -1.89 -9.45
C CYS A 128 19.27 -1.78 -10.40
N LEU A 129 19.19 -0.68 -11.16
CA LEU A 129 18.31 -0.62 -12.34
C LEU A 129 18.95 -1.35 -13.50
N VAL A 130 18.19 -2.23 -14.14
CA VAL A 130 18.62 -3.03 -15.29
C VAL A 130 17.66 -2.79 -16.45
N CYS A 131 18.16 -2.20 -17.51
CA CYS A 131 17.38 -1.85 -18.70
C CYS A 131 17.55 -2.85 -19.86
N SER A 132 18.49 -3.77 -19.74
CA SER A 132 18.76 -4.85 -20.69
C SER A 132 19.71 -5.87 -20.05
N GLU A 133 19.89 -7.03 -20.66
CA GLU A 133 20.83 -8.08 -20.23
C GLU A 133 22.28 -7.58 -20.07
N LYS A 134 22.68 -6.61 -20.88
CA LYS A 134 23.99 -5.95 -20.72
C LYS A 134 24.23 -5.30 -19.37
N GLY A 135 23.15 -5.05 -18.62
CA GLY A 135 23.21 -4.53 -17.24
C GLY A 135 23.63 -5.55 -16.20
N TYR A 136 23.61 -6.86 -16.50
CA TYR A 136 23.90 -7.91 -15.52
C TYR A 136 25.33 -7.85 -14.98
N ASP A 137 26.31 -7.48 -15.78
CA ASP A 137 27.69 -7.29 -15.30
C ASP A 137 27.77 -6.21 -14.21
N LYS A 138 26.97 -5.16 -14.33
CA LYS A 138 26.89 -4.11 -13.31
C LYS A 138 26.24 -4.64 -12.02
N VAL A 139 25.18 -5.44 -12.15
CA VAL A 139 24.54 -6.11 -11.01
C VAL A 139 25.56 -6.97 -10.27
N LEU A 140 26.24 -7.85 -10.96
CA LEU A 140 27.23 -8.77 -10.39
C LEU A 140 28.42 -8.06 -9.73
N LYS A 141 28.77 -6.86 -10.17
CA LYS A 141 29.79 -6.02 -9.52
C LYS A 141 29.30 -5.39 -8.22
N ASN A 142 28.05 -4.99 -8.15
CA ASN A 142 27.49 -4.21 -7.04
C ASN A 142 26.79 -5.06 -5.99
N ILE A 143 26.03 -6.08 -6.39
CA ILE A 143 25.31 -6.99 -5.50
C ILE A 143 26.22 -8.18 -5.18
N LYS A 144 26.44 -8.46 -3.88
CA LYS A 144 27.35 -9.52 -3.43
C LYS A 144 26.65 -10.75 -2.88
N SER A 145 25.36 -10.63 -2.53
CA SER A 145 24.55 -11.76 -2.05
C SER A 145 24.49 -12.90 -3.07
N GLU A 146 24.42 -14.13 -2.59
CA GLU A 146 24.25 -15.32 -3.43
C GLU A 146 22.90 -15.34 -4.14
N GLN A 147 21.90 -14.75 -3.51
CA GLN A 147 20.54 -14.63 -4.03
C GLN A 147 20.24 -13.18 -4.40
N ILE A 148 19.56 -12.99 -5.52
CA ILE A 148 19.17 -11.70 -6.08
C ILE A 148 17.68 -11.73 -6.38
N VAL A 149 16.97 -10.71 -5.93
CA VAL A 149 15.55 -10.53 -6.24
C VAL A 149 15.40 -9.60 -7.43
N ALA A 150 14.77 -10.06 -8.49
CA ALA A 150 14.37 -9.22 -9.63
C ALA A 150 12.89 -8.82 -9.46
N LYS A 151 12.60 -7.53 -9.67
CA LYS A 151 11.25 -6.96 -9.55
C LYS A 151 10.95 -6.04 -10.72
N PRO A 152 9.77 -6.12 -11.35
CA PRO A 152 9.26 -5.07 -12.24
C PRO A 152 9.16 -3.73 -11.50
N LEU A 153 9.29 -2.61 -12.23
CA LEU A 153 9.29 -1.28 -11.62
C LEU A 153 7.94 -0.89 -11.00
N ASP A 154 6.83 -1.32 -11.62
CA ASP A 154 5.48 -0.79 -11.42
C ASP A 154 4.43 -1.85 -11.02
N LEU A 155 4.80 -3.13 -10.92
CA LEU A 155 3.87 -4.18 -10.50
C LEU A 155 3.81 -4.31 -8.97
N ASN A 156 2.63 -4.66 -8.46
CA ASN A 156 2.34 -4.80 -7.03
C ASN A 156 1.96 -6.26 -6.67
N GLY A 157 1.89 -6.55 -5.36
CA GLY A 157 1.42 -7.85 -4.86
C GLY A 157 2.36 -9.03 -5.12
N GLY A 158 3.65 -8.78 -5.37
CA GLY A 158 4.63 -9.82 -5.69
C GLY A 158 4.56 -10.35 -7.12
N ASN A 159 3.74 -9.73 -7.99
CA ASN A 159 3.65 -10.12 -9.39
C ASN A 159 4.98 -9.84 -10.11
N GLY A 160 5.47 -10.84 -10.84
CA GLY A 160 6.73 -10.75 -11.60
C GLY A 160 7.99 -10.70 -10.72
N VAL A 161 7.87 -10.88 -9.40
CA VAL A 161 9.03 -10.96 -8.50
C VAL A 161 9.66 -12.35 -8.61
N THR A 162 10.94 -12.40 -8.91
CA THR A 162 11.70 -13.65 -9.12
C THR A 162 12.96 -13.65 -8.28
N LEU A 163 13.27 -14.80 -7.69
CA LEU A 163 14.51 -15.03 -6.96
C LEU A 163 15.51 -15.79 -7.85
N TYR A 164 16.69 -15.23 -8.03
CA TYR A 164 17.78 -15.82 -8.80
C TYR A 164 18.95 -16.21 -7.90
N ASN A 165 19.64 -17.26 -8.30
CA ASN A 165 21.03 -17.46 -7.86
C ASN A 165 21.93 -16.53 -8.66
N ARG A 166 22.88 -15.85 -8.00
CA ARG A 166 23.84 -14.93 -8.60
C ARG A 166 24.59 -15.51 -9.81
N ASN A 167 24.86 -16.82 -9.78
CA ASN A 167 25.61 -17.51 -10.83
C ASN A 167 24.72 -17.94 -12.02
N ASN A 168 23.40 -17.70 -11.93
CA ASN A 168 22.42 -18.10 -12.95
C ASN A 168 21.32 -17.03 -13.06
N LEU A 169 21.68 -15.86 -13.60
CA LEU A 169 20.69 -14.82 -13.93
C LEU A 169 20.00 -15.23 -15.23
N ASN A 170 18.70 -15.46 -15.18
CA ASN A 170 17.91 -15.90 -16.33
C ASN A 170 17.77 -14.75 -17.36
N GLU A 171 17.93 -15.07 -18.64
CA GLU A 171 17.91 -14.13 -19.75
C GLU A 171 16.49 -13.72 -20.19
N ASN A 172 15.43 -14.41 -19.73
CA ASN A 172 14.05 -14.16 -20.13
C ASN A 172 13.31 -13.15 -19.22
N GLN A 173 13.84 -11.95 -19.05
CA GLN A 173 13.22 -10.89 -18.28
C GLN A 173 12.64 -9.79 -19.17
N SER A 174 11.47 -9.27 -18.77
CA SER A 174 10.94 -8.03 -19.36
C SER A 174 11.59 -6.83 -18.68
N PHE A 175 12.33 -6.08 -19.44
CA PHE A 175 13.01 -4.86 -18.97
C PHE A 175 12.13 -3.61 -19.17
N PRO A 176 12.31 -2.54 -18.35
CA PRO A 176 13.27 -2.41 -17.25
C PRO A 176 12.82 -3.10 -15.94
N ILE A 177 13.79 -3.55 -15.14
CA ILE A 177 13.59 -4.16 -13.82
C ILE A 177 14.56 -3.57 -12.81
N ILE A 178 14.28 -3.74 -11.52
CA ILE A 178 15.30 -3.64 -10.48
C ILE A 178 15.77 -5.03 -10.09
N MET A 179 17.08 -5.13 -9.84
CA MET A 179 17.69 -6.26 -9.16
C MET A 179 18.24 -5.82 -7.81
N GLN A 180 17.90 -6.55 -6.76
CA GLN A 180 18.12 -6.18 -5.37
C GLN A 180 18.71 -7.34 -4.58
N GLU A 181 19.59 -7.05 -3.62
CA GLU A 181 20.08 -8.06 -2.68
C GLU A 181 18.91 -8.70 -1.95
N PHE A 182 18.95 -10.03 -1.84
CA PHE A 182 17.98 -10.77 -1.04
C PHE A 182 18.24 -10.55 0.45
N VAL A 183 17.20 -10.22 1.19
CA VAL A 183 17.25 -10.09 2.66
C VAL A 183 16.78 -11.40 3.27
N GLU A 184 17.69 -12.11 3.95
CA GLU A 184 17.33 -13.33 4.65
C GLU A 184 16.72 -13.00 6.02
N THR A 185 15.44 -13.35 6.20
CA THR A 185 14.63 -13.02 7.37
C THR A 185 14.26 -14.23 8.23
N SER A 186 14.87 -15.40 7.97
CA SER A 186 14.56 -16.65 8.72
C SER A 186 14.85 -16.56 10.20
N GLY A 187 15.70 -15.62 10.65
CA GLY A 187 15.99 -15.39 12.05
C GLY A 187 14.80 -14.85 12.86
N GLY A 188 13.77 -14.32 12.18
CA GLY A 188 12.62 -13.75 12.86
C GLY A 188 12.90 -12.40 13.55
N ILE A 189 12.02 -12.03 14.47
CA ILE A 189 12.12 -10.85 15.35
C ILE A 189 11.72 -11.28 16.74
N ASP A 190 12.63 -11.14 17.70
CA ASP A 190 12.41 -11.54 19.08
C ASP A 190 11.12 -10.95 19.66
N GLY A 191 10.30 -11.81 20.23
CA GLY A 191 9.02 -11.44 20.85
C GLY A 191 7.89 -11.10 19.87
N MET A 192 8.13 -11.10 18.55
CA MET A 192 7.11 -10.78 17.54
C MET A 192 6.85 -11.92 16.55
N VAL A 193 7.89 -12.47 15.92
CA VAL A 193 7.72 -13.47 14.87
C VAL A 193 8.93 -14.40 14.77
N ASN A 194 8.66 -15.69 14.58
CA ASN A 194 9.69 -16.70 14.30
C ASN A 194 9.70 -17.01 12.79
N GLY A 195 10.90 -17.05 12.21
CA GLY A 195 11.09 -17.40 10.81
C GLY A 195 10.86 -16.24 9.84
N ARG A 196 10.73 -16.60 8.55
CA ARG A 196 10.62 -15.62 7.46
C ARG A 196 9.40 -14.73 7.60
N HIS A 197 9.60 -13.45 7.36
CA HIS A 197 8.59 -12.42 7.54
C HIS A 197 8.87 -11.18 6.70
N ASP A 198 7.86 -10.35 6.54
CA ASP A 198 8.00 -8.92 6.30
C ASP A 198 7.05 -8.14 7.24
N ILE A 199 7.33 -6.87 7.41
CA ILE A 199 6.53 -5.96 8.25
C ILE A 199 6.03 -4.84 7.37
N ARG A 200 4.72 -4.64 7.36
CA ARG A 200 4.10 -3.45 6.79
C ARG A 200 3.80 -2.46 7.90
N LEU A 201 4.46 -1.31 7.85
CA LEU A 201 4.22 -0.20 8.76
C LEU A 201 3.24 0.77 8.09
N TYR A 202 2.11 1.05 8.76
CA TYR A 202 1.10 2.00 8.28
C TYR A 202 1.39 3.38 8.83
N ILE A 203 1.46 4.36 7.92
CA ILE A 203 1.78 5.74 8.22
C ILE A 203 0.55 6.61 7.95
N ILE A 204 0.19 7.44 8.93
CA ILE A 204 -0.87 8.43 8.82
C ILE A 204 -0.29 9.77 9.32
N ASP A 205 -0.34 10.80 8.46
CA ASP A 205 0.10 12.16 8.75
C ASP A 205 1.53 12.20 9.36
N GLY A 206 2.46 11.41 8.78
CA GLY A 206 3.86 11.32 9.20
C GLY A 206 4.14 10.42 10.41
N GLU A 207 3.12 9.79 10.97
CA GLU A 207 3.28 8.91 12.13
C GLU A 207 3.05 7.43 11.80
N ALA A 208 3.90 6.55 12.30
CA ALA A 208 3.64 5.12 12.33
C ALA A 208 2.51 4.84 13.34
N VAL A 209 1.39 4.30 12.86
CA VAL A 209 0.17 4.12 13.69
C VAL A 209 -0.13 2.67 14.00
N MET A 210 0.27 1.76 13.13
CA MET A 210 0.03 0.32 13.24
C MET A 210 1.06 -0.42 12.40
N CYS A 211 1.35 -1.66 12.71
CA CYS A 211 2.03 -2.54 11.76
C CYS A 211 1.28 -3.86 11.57
N SER A 212 1.57 -4.52 10.46
CA SER A 212 1.22 -5.92 10.25
C SER A 212 2.48 -6.72 9.93
N ILE A 213 2.59 -7.90 10.52
CA ILE A 213 3.61 -8.88 10.18
C ILE A 213 2.96 -9.92 9.28
N ARG A 214 3.60 -10.16 8.14
CA ARG A 214 3.18 -11.18 7.18
C ARG A 214 4.23 -12.28 7.14
N GLN A 215 3.78 -13.52 7.17
CA GLN A 215 4.65 -14.69 7.05
C GLN A 215 4.28 -15.47 5.80
N PRO A 216 5.26 -15.97 5.05
CA PRO A 216 4.97 -16.82 3.90
C PRO A 216 4.34 -18.15 4.37
N LYS A 217 3.64 -18.81 3.45
CA LYS A 217 3.27 -20.21 3.68
C LYS A 217 4.52 -21.07 3.90
N GLU A 218 4.36 -22.22 4.54
CA GLU A 218 5.46 -23.15 4.79
C GLU A 218 6.27 -23.46 3.50
N GLY A 219 7.58 -23.35 3.58
CA GLY A 219 8.52 -23.50 2.46
C GLY A 219 8.55 -22.33 1.48
N GLY A 220 7.72 -21.28 1.67
CA GLY A 220 7.71 -20.06 0.85
C GLY A 220 8.78 -19.06 1.26
N TRP A 221 9.03 -18.09 0.37
CA TRP A 221 9.92 -16.95 0.64
C TRP A 221 9.23 -15.59 0.45
N LEU A 222 8.11 -15.54 -0.28
CA LEU A 222 7.27 -14.35 -0.44
C LEU A 222 6.18 -14.32 0.61
N SER A 223 6.12 -13.26 1.41
CA SER A 223 5.18 -13.09 2.54
C SER A 223 3.81 -12.53 2.12
N ASN A 224 3.49 -12.54 0.83
CA ASN A 224 2.22 -12.00 0.33
C ASN A 224 1.03 -12.87 0.75
N THR A 225 0.03 -12.25 1.38
CA THR A 225 -1.20 -12.92 1.84
C THR A 225 -1.99 -13.57 0.69
N HIS A 226 -1.96 -12.98 -0.51
CA HIS A 226 -2.56 -13.57 -1.72
C HIS A 226 -1.95 -14.92 -2.12
N GLN A 227 -0.80 -15.28 -1.58
CA GLN A 227 -0.14 -16.57 -1.81
C GLN A 227 -0.29 -17.54 -0.63
N GLY A 228 -1.25 -17.29 0.27
CA GLY A 228 -1.56 -18.16 1.41
C GLY A 228 -0.69 -17.91 2.65
N GLY A 229 -0.04 -16.76 2.75
CA GLY A 229 0.65 -16.31 3.96
C GLY A 229 -0.31 -15.90 5.08
N THR A 230 0.18 -15.85 6.31
CA THR A 230 -0.55 -15.34 7.49
C THR A 230 -0.25 -13.86 7.70
N ILE A 231 -1.18 -13.16 8.37
CA ILE A 231 -1.04 -11.77 8.75
C ILE A 231 -1.47 -11.56 10.21
N HIS A 232 -0.71 -10.78 10.96
CA HIS A 232 -1.02 -10.36 12.32
C HIS A 232 -0.85 -8.85 12.44
N PHE A 233 -1.78 -8.18 13.15
CA PHE A 233 -1.77 -6.73 13.36
C PHE A 233 -1.30 -6.39 14.76
N TYR A 234 -0.56 -5.30 14.89
CA TYR A 234 0.04 -4.82 16.13
C TYR A 234 -0.23 -3.32 16.28
N ASN A 235 -0.63 -2.91 17.49
CA ASN A 235 -0.78 -1.51 17.87
C ASN A 235 0.58 -0.78 17.82
N LYS A 236 0.54 0.55 17.76
CA LYS A 236 1.75 1.39 17.81
C LYS A 236 2.66 1.05 19.01
N SER A 237 2.08 0.78 20.19
CA SER A 237 2.82 0.45 21.41
C SER A 237 3.50 -0.92 21.36
N GLU A 238 3.10 -1.80 20.47
CA GLU A 238 3.65 -3.14 20.29
C GLU A 238 4.71 -3.20 19.19
N ILE A 239 4.86 -2.11 18.41
CA ILE A 239 5.85 -2.05 17.32
C ILE A 239 7.25 -2.04 17.95
N ASN A 240 8.14 -2.86 17.40
CA ASN A 240 9.54 -2.90 17.83
C ASN A 240 10.17 -1.50 17.80
N PRO A 241 10.72 -1.00 18.94
CA PRO A 241 11.29 0.34 19.02
C PRO A 241 12.49 0.57 18.07
N GLU A 242 13.28 -0.46 17.76
CA GLU A 242 14.38 -0.36 16.80
C GLU A 242 13.84 -0.13 15.39
N LEU A 243 12.73 -0.79 15.02
CA LEU A 243 12.06 -0.54 13.75
C LEU A 243 11.56 0.90 13.67
N LEU A 244 10.90 1.42 14.71
CA LEU A 244 10.41 2.81 14.71
C LEU A 244 11.57 3.80 14.56
N LYS A 245 12.67 3.58 15.27
CA LYS A 245 13.89 4.41 15.15
C LYS A 245 14.49 4.34 13.74
N PHE A 246 14.53 3.16 13.14
CA PHE A 246 15.04 2.97 11.77
C PHE A 246 14.10 3.59 10.72
N ALA A 247 12.78 3.47 10.92
CA ALA A 247 11.77 3.94 9.97
C ALA A 247 11.62 5.47 9.95
N GLN A 248 11.85 6.16 11.07
CA GLN A 248 11.61 7.60 11.20
C GLN A 248 12.29 8.44 10.09
N PRO A 249 13.61 8.32 9.83
CA PRO A 249 14.25 9.08 8.75
C PRO A 249 13.77 8.66 7.36
N VAL A 250 13.26 7.43 7.20
CA VAL A 250 12.65 6.99 5.93
C VAL A 250 11.29 7.67 5.74
N ILE A 251 10.45 7.72 6.78
CA ILE A 251 9.16 8.41 6.77
C ILE A 251 9.36 9.88 6.39
N GLU A 252 10.30 10.58 7.04
CA GLU A 252 10.61 11.99 6.76
C GLU A 252 11.02 12.24 5.29
N LYS A 253 11.73 11.30 4.68
CA LYS A 253 12.08 11.39 3.25
C LYS A 253 10.86 11.30 2.33
N PHE A 254 9.85 10.52 2.68
CA PHE A 254 8.65 10.35 1.86
C PHE A 254 7.61 11.43 2.11
N ASP A 255 7.44 11.88 3.35
CA ASP A 255 6.43 12.88 3.74
C ASP A 255 6.58 14.22 3.02
N GLN A 256 7.82 14.64 2.70
CA GLN A 256 8.07 15.87 1.93
C GLN A 256 7.40 15.91 0.55
N PHE A 257 6.92 14.76 0.05
CA PHE A 257 6.19 14.66 -1.21
C PHE A 257 4.66 14.70 -1.04
N GLY A 258 4.15 14.95 0.17
CA GLY A 258 2.72 15.12 0.45
C GLY A 258 1.96 13.81 0.66
N GLY A 259 2.62 12.83 1.25
CA GLY A 259 1.99 11.59 1.73
C GLY A 259 1.19 11.85 3.00
N LYS A 260 -0.07 11.43 3.02
CA LYS A 260 -0.95 11.51 4.20
C LYS A 260 -1.30 10.15 4.78
N PHE A 261 -1.50 9.19 3.88
CA PHE A 261 -1.73 7.80 4.24
C PHE A 261 -1.01 6.88 3.25
N TYR A 262 -0.10 6.09 3.77
CA TYR A 262 0.68 5.13 2.99
C TYR A 262 1.21 4.01 3.89
N SER A 263 1.88 3.03 3.32
CA SER A 263 2.63 2.05 4.10
C SER A 263 4.05 1.90 3.58
N ILE A 264 4.93 1.50 4.47
CA ILE A 264 6.31 1.12 4.12
C ILE A 264 6.51 -0.32 4.58
N ASP A 265 7.03 -1.16 3.67
CA ASP A 265 7.37 -2.54 3.97
C ASP A 265 8.84 -2.63 4.39
N PHE A 266 9.08 -3.27 5.55
CA PHE A 266 10.40 -3.49 6.13
C PHE A 266 10.68 -4.97 6.31
N MET A 267 11.97 -5.31 6.35
CA MET A 267 12.46 -6.63 6.71
C MET A 267 13.59 -6.51 7.75
N ARG A 268 13.61 -7.44 8.71
CA ARG A 268 14.72 -7.62 9.65
C ARG A 268 15.63 -8.73 9.14
N GLY A 269 16.73 -8.34 8.51
CA GLY A 269 17.78 -9.27 8.11
C GLY A 269 18.76 -9.58 9.26
N ASN A 270 19.70 -10.48 9.03
CA ASN A 270 20.70 -10.86 10.02
C ASN A 270 21.62 -9.71 10.44
N ASP A 271 21.80 -8.73 9.57
CA ASP A 271 22.71 -7.58 9.71
C ASP A 271 22.01 -6.25 10.00
N GLY A 272 20.67 -6.21 10.00
CA GLY A 272 19.93 -5.00 10.31
C GLY A 272 18.55 -4.93 9.70
N TRP A 273 17.95 -3.74 9.80
CA TRP A 273 16.67 -3.40 9.19
C TRP A 273 16.87 -2.92 7.77
N TYR A 274 15.91 -3.24 6.92
CA TYR A 274 15.85 -2.77 5.54
C TYR A 274 14.44 -2.32 5.18
N MET A 275 14.33 -1.17 4.52
CA MET A 275 13.13 -0.82 3.77
C MET A 275 13.09 -1.63 2.48
N ILE A 276 11.91 -2.11 2.09
CA ILE A 276 11.71 -2.92 0.88
C ILE A 276 10.96 -2.16 -0.20
N GLU A 277 9.83 -1.57 0.16
CA GLU A 277 9.03 -0.70 -0.73
C GLU A 277 8.09 0.21 0.07
N MET A 278 7.67 1.30 -0.56
CA MET A 278 6.59 2.16 -0.09
C MET A 278 5.37 1.96 -0.99
N ASN A 279 4.20 1.91 -0.38
CA ASN A 279 2.92 1.76 -1.07
C ASN A 279 2.04 2.98 -0.79
N ASP A 280 1.76 3.77 -1.83
CA ASP A 280 0.91 4.97 -1.77
C ASP A 280 -0.58 4.65 -1.57
N ARG A 281 -0.98 3.39 -1.76
CA ARG A 281 -2.36 2.87 -1.71
C ARG A 281 -2.43 1.53 -1.01
N PRO A 282 -1.98 1.45 0.25
CA PRO A 282 -1.92 0.18 0.95
C PRO A 282 -3.28 -0.47 1.06
N GLY A 283 -3.30 -1.81 1.08
CA GLY A 283 -4.45 -2.54 1.56
C GLY A 283 -4.69 -2.19 3.02
N MET A 284 -5.94 -1.95 3.39
CA MET A 284 -6.34 -1.67 4.77
C MET A 284 -6.99 -2.91 5.38
N PRO A 285 -6.82 -3.16 6.69
CA PRO A 285 -7.51 -4.25 7.36
C PRO A 285 -8.96 -3.91 7.62
N ALA A 286 -9.84 -4.90 7.57
CA ALA A 286 -11.25 -4.81 7.99
C ALA A 286 -11.42 -5.15 9.48
N PHE A 287 -12.49 -4.68 10.11
CA PHE A 287 -12.71 -4.88 11.55
C PHE A 287 -12.75 -6.33 11.98
N PHE A 288 -13.24 -7.24 11.13
CA PHE A 288 -13.24 -8.68 11.46
C PHE A 288 -11.84 -9.29 11.64
N GLN A 289 -10.80 -8.61 11.16
CA GLN A 289 -9.39 -9.01 11.33
C GLN A 289 -8.77 -8.49 12.64
N ASP A 290 -9.53 -7.70 13.40
CA ASP A 290 -9.07 -7.06 14.63
C ASP A 290 -9.09 -8.05 15.80
N THR A 291 -7.93 -8.44 16.27
CA THR A 291 -7.77 -9.36 17.41
C THR A 291 -7.38 -8.68 18.72
N ASN A 292 -6.91 -7.43 18.66
CA ASN A 292 -6.32 -6.72 19.81
C ASN A 292 -6.66 -5.22 19.85
N GLY A 293 -7.59 -4.75 19.02
CA GLY A 293 -7.98 -3.34 18.93
C GLY A 293 -7.13 -2.48 17.99
N ALA A 294 -6.06 -3.04 17.39
CA ALA A 294 -5.15 -2.32 16.52
C ALA A 294 -5.84 -1.79 15.25
N VAL A 295 -6.70 -2.61 14.65
CA VAL A 295 -7.42 -2.26 13.42
C VAL A 295 -8.43 -1.15 13.69
N LYS A 296 -9.15 -1.24 14.81
CA LYS A 296 -10.11 -0.21 15.21
C LYS A 296 -9.41 1.14 15.47
N GLU A 297 -8.30 1.14 16.21
CA GLU A 297 -7.50 2.35 16.45
C GLU A 297 -6.98 2.95 15.14
N PHE A 298 -6.52 2.11 14.22
CA PHE A 298 -6.09 2.54 12.89
C PHE A 298 -7.21 3.27 12.13
N HIS A 299 -8.44 2.71 12.08
CA HIS A 299 -9.57 3.35 11.40
C HIS A 299 -9.98 4.68 12.07
N GLU A 300 -9.90 4.77 13.40
CA GLU A 300 -10.18 6.00 14.13
C GLU A 300 -9.16 7.11 13.80
N LYS A 301 -7.87 6.76 13.71
CA LYS A 301 -6.80 7.69 13.31
C LYS A 301 -6.94 8.11 11.86
N LEU A 302 -7.25 7.18 10.95
CA LEU A 302 -7.50 7.47 9.54
C LEU A 302 -8.68 8.46 9.40
N ALA A 303 -9.80 8.21 10.08
CA ALA A 303 -10.94 9.11 10.06
C ALA A 303 -10.64 10.48 10.70
N ALA A 304 -9.80 10.54 11.73
CA ALA A 304 -9.37 11.81 12.33
C ALA A 304 -8.54 12.63 11.33
N MET A 305 -7.62 12.01 10.60
CA MET A 305 -6.83 12.68 9.58
C MET A 305 -7.70 13.12 8.40
N ILE A 306 -8.63 12.30 7.89
CA ILE A 306 -9.60 12.71 6.87
C ILE A 306 -10.41 13.93 7.35
N THR A 307 -10.86 13.95 8.61
CA THR A 307 -11.59 15.08 9.20
C THR A 307 -10.74 16.36 9.19
N LYS A 308 -9.45 16.25 9.51
CA LYS A 308 -8.49 17.36 9.50
C LYS A 308 -8.29 17.91 8.08
N GLU A 309 -8.16 17.05 7.08
CA GLU A 309 -7.97 17.47 5.67
C GLU A 309 -9.27 18.08 5.07
N LEU A 310 -10.43 17.79 5.65
CA LEU A 310 -11.73 18.35 5.24
C LEU A 310 -12.12 19.65 5.97
N ALA A 311 -11.38 20.03 7.01
CA ALA A 311 -11.66 21.24 7.78
C ALA A 311 -11.28 22.50 7.02
#